data_8630cd46cf8dff0a4fafbc3e83111005
#
_entry.id   8630cd46cf8dff0a4fafbc3e83111005
#
_cell.length_a   1.000
_cell.length_b   1.000
_cell.length_c   1.000
_cell.angle_alpha   90.00
_cell.angle_beta   90.00
_cell.angle_gamma   90.00
#
_symmetry.space_group_name_H-M   'P 1'
#
loop_
_entity.id
_entity.type
_entity.pdbx_description
1 polymer ?
#
loop_
_entity_poly.entity_id
_entity_poly.type
_entity_poly.pdbx_seq_one_letter_code
_entity_poly.pdbx_strand_id
1 'polypeptide(L)'
;MGYINYPNNVVREFFKQASKYGVDVLCVFNYLDYINNLKLFVDVSSSAGGFVEGTLSYTGDTSDPKKFKCNIDYYIKLTRDLSDMGVHYLAVKDTADILTPCVTTMLVSALRGVLPDMPLHMTFPGSCLSPRSW
;
A
#
# COMPACT_ATOMS: atom_id res chain seq x y z
N MET A 1 2.34 -2.36 13.50
CA MET A 1 2.48 -2.68 14.93
C MET A 1 2.55 -4.19 15.14
N GLY A 2 3.47 -4.93 14.66
CA GLY A 2 3.65 -6.36 14.91
C GLY A 2 2.52 -7.27 14.39
N TYR A 3 2.60 -8.55 14.73
CA TYR A 3 1.74 -9.61 14.20
C TYR A 3 0.52 -9.93 15.09
N ILE A 4 0.17 -9.05 16.01
CA ILE A 4 -0.92 -9.22 16.98
C ILE A 4 -1.94 -8.09 16.76
N ASN A 5 -3.22 -8.41 16.88
CA ASN A 5 -4.27 -7.40 16.91
C ASN A 5 -4.24 -6.66 18.23
N TYR A 6 -3.97 -5.37 18.18
CA TYR A 6 -4.03 -4.49 19.34
C TYR A 6 -5.40 -3.81 19.44
N PRO A 7 -5.87 -3.53 20.65
CA PRO A 7 -7.05 -2.69 20.85
C PRO A 7 -6.88 -1.30 20.22
N ASN A 8 -7.97 -0.71 19.74
CA ASN A 8 -7.96 0.56 19.01
C ASN A 8 -7.33 1.73 19.81
N ASN A 9 -7.48 1.74 21.14
CA ASN A 9 -6.88 2.74 22.01
C ASN A 9 -5.34 2.65 22.01
N VAL A 10 -4.78 1.45 22.00
CA VAL A 10 -3.33 1.22 21.91
C VAL A 10 -2.81 1.67 20.56
N VAL A 11 -3.52 1.37 19.48
CA VAL A 11 -3.18 1.83 18.12
C VAL A 11 -3.14 3.36 18.07
N ARG A 12 -4.17 4.03 18.58
CA ARG A 12 -4.24 5.49 18.63
C ARG A 12 -3.07 6.11 19.41
N GLU A 13 -2.76 5.58 20.58
CA GLU A 13 -1.67 6.12 21.38
C GLU A 13 -0.31 5.87 20.73
N PHE A 14 -0.11 4.70 20.09
CA PHE A 14 1.11 4.40 19.35
C PHE A 14 1.37 5.44 18.24
N PHE A 15 0.39 5.71 17.38
CA PHE A 15 0.54 6.67 16.29
C PHE A 15 0.75 8.09 16.79
N LYS A 16 0.06 8.47 17.84
CA LYS A 16 0.25 9.78 18.48
C LYS A 16 1.66 9.94 19.03
N GLN A 17 2.21 8.93 19.68
CA GLN A 17 3.58 8.96 20.17
C GLN A 17 4.60 8.94 19.02
N ALA A 18 4.39 8.12 18.01
CA ALA A 18 5.27 8.06 16.83
C ALA A 18 5.38 9.44 16.17
N SER A 19 4.26 10.12 15.91
CA SER A 19 4.24 11.47 15.34
C SER A 19 4.92 12.49 16.27
N LYS A 20 4.66 12.42 17.58
CA LYS A 20 5.32 13.30 18.56
C LYS A 20 6.83 13.17 18.58
N TYR A 21 7.35 11.97 18.31
CA TYR A 21 8.79 11.68 18.27
C TYR A 21 9.41 11.81 16.87
N GLY A 22 8.72 12.43 15.92
CA GLY A 22 9.28 12.83 14.63
C GLY A 22 9.09 11.81 13.50
N VAL A 23 8.09 10.93 13.61
CA VAL A 23 7.68 10.08 12.49
C VAL A 23 6.67 10.85 11.65
N ASP A 24 7.10 11.32 10.48
CA ASP A 24 6.28 12.15 9.60
C ASP A 24 5.42 11.32 8.63
N VAL A 25 5.93 10.18 8.16
CA VAL A 25 5.23 9.30 7.21
C VAL A 25 4.88 7.97 7.88
N LEU A 26 3.62 7.64 7.87
CA LEU A 26 3.07 6.42 8.46
C LEU A 26 2.56 5.49 7.37
N CYS A 27 3.31 4.42 7.11
CA CYS A 27 2.95 3.39 6.14
C CYS A 27 1.89 2.47 6.74
N VAL A 28 0.70 2.48 6.16
CA VAL A 28 -0.42 1.61 6.55
C VAL A 28 -0.47 0.41 5.62
N PHE A 29 -0.20 -0.75 6.19
CA PHE A 29 -0.08 -2.01 5.48
C PHE A 29 -0.95 -3.10 6.11
N ASN A 30 -1.67 -3.83 5.28
CA ASN A 30 -2.36 -5.05 5.67
C ASN A 30 -2.08 -6.13 4.62
N TYR A 31 -1.55 -7.26 5.05
CA TYR A 31 -1.18 -8.38 4.17
C TYR A 31 -2.33 -8.90 3.29
N LEU A 32 -3.56 -8.83 3.79
CA LEU A 32 -4.77 -9.28 3.08
C LEU A 32 -5.53 -8.13 2.42
N ASP A 33 -4.99 -6.91 2.41
CA ASP A 33 -5.65 -5.70 1.92
C ASP A 33 -7.07 -5.51 2.49
N TYR A 34 -7.27 -5.89 3.78
CA TYR A 34 -8.58 -5.82 4.40
C TYR A 34 -8.93 -4.36 4.75
N ILE A 35 -9.81 -3.79 3.96
CA ILE A 35 -10.19 -2.37 3.96
C ILE A 35 -10.63 -1.85 5.34
N ASN A 36 -11.41 -2.61 6.10
CA ASN A 36 -11.91 -2.14 7.40
C ASN A 36 -10.79 -1.93 8.42
N ASN A 37 -9.74 -2.76 8.38
CA ASN A 37 -8.58 -2.56 9.22
C ASN A 37 -7.75 -1.36 8.76
N LEU A 38 -7.58 -1.20 7.43
CA LEU A 38 -6.84 -0.08 6.86
C LEU A 38 -7.50 1.26 7.23
N LYS A 39 -8.82 1.35 7.20
CA LYS A 39 -9.57 2.56 7.55
C LYS A 39 -9.23 3.06 8.95
N LEU A 40 -9.24 2.18 9.95
CA LEU A 40 -8.87 2.56 11.32
C LEU A 40 -7.46 3.17 11.38
N PHE A 41 -6.48 2.54 10.69
CA PHE A 41 -5.11 3.02 10.69
C PHE A 41 -4.97 4.35 9.96
N VAL A 42 -5.65 4.54 8.83
CA VAL A 42 -5.67 5.81 8.09
C VAL A 42 -6.27 6.92 8.95
N ASP A 43 -7.43 6.70 9.56
CA ASP A 43 -8.10 7.68 10.42
C ASP A 43 -7.21 8.11 11.61
N VAL A 44 -6.56 7.14 12.24
CA VAL A 44 -5.69 7.40 13.39
C VAL A 44 -4.42 8.13 12.99
N SER A 45 -3.80 7.73 11.88
CA SER A 45 -2.57 8.35 11.38
C SER A 45 -2.81 9.80 10.95
N SER A 46 -3.90 10.06 10.23
CA SER A 46 -4.31 11.42 9.84
C SER A 46 -4.61 12.29 11.06
N SER A 47 -5.28 11.72 12.07
CA SER A 47 -5.57 12.43 13.33
C SER A 47 -4.32 12.77 14.14
N ALA A 48 -3.23 12.02 13.96
CA ALA A 48 -1.94 12.28 14.58
C ALA A 48 -1.11 13.36 13.84
N GLY A 49 -1.59 13.85 12.69
CA GLY A 49 -0.93 14.90 11.90
C GLY A 49 0.21 14.41 11.01
N GLY A 50 0.35 13.09 10.83
CA GLY A 50 1.33 12.49 9.92
C GLY A 50 0.80 12.33 8.49
N PHE A 51 1.71 12.18 7.54
CA PHE A 51 1.38 11.75 6.19
C PHE A 51 1.10 10.25 6.18
N VAL A 52 0.05 9.85 5.48
CA VAL A 52 -0.38 8.44 5.42
C VAL A 52 -0.04 7.87 4.07
N GLU A 53 0.74 6.81 4.06
CA GLU A 53 1.03 5.99 2.89
C GLU A 53 0.16 4.73 2.94
N GLY A 54 -0.80 4.63 2.02
CA GLY A 54 -1.62 3.43 1.85
C GLY A 54 -0.92 2.40 0.97
N THR A 55 -0.76 1.18 1.48
CA THR A 55 0.03 0.16 0.79
C THR A 55 -0.84 -0.93 0.20
N LEU A 56 -0.64 -1.19 -1.09
CA LEU A 56 -1.21 -2.31 -1.85
C LEU A 56 -0.24 -3.49 -1.79
N SER A 57 -0.72 -4.65 -1.36
CA SER A 57 0.09 -5.88 -1.39
C SER A 57 -0.01 -6.54 -2.76
N TYR A 58 1.10 -6.58 -3.51
CA TYR A 58 1.14 -7.33 -4.74
C TYR A 58 1.35 -8.81 -4.44
N THR A 59 0.31 -9.62 -4.66
CA THR A 59 0.26 -11.03 -4.24
C THR A 59 -0.05 -12.00 -5.38
N GLY A 60 -0.26 -11.51 -6.60
CA GLY A 60 -0.66 -12.37 -7.71
C GLY A 60 -0.14 -11.87 -9.05
N ASP A 61 0.11 -12.80 -9.95
CA ASP A 61 0.45 -12.51 -11.33
C ASP A 61 -0.78 -11.95 -12.07
N THR A 62 -0.78 -10.64 -12.30
CA THR A 62 -1.86 -9.95 -13.03
C THR A 62 -1.82 -10.22 -14.53
N SER A 63 -0.79 -10.88 -15.04
CA SER A 63 -0.66 -11.24 -16.45
C SER A 63 -1.43 -12.52 -16.81
N ASP A 64 -1.84 -13.33 -15.81
CA ASP A 64 -2.60 -14.57 -16.04
C ASP A 64 -4.11 -14.29 -16.03
N PRO A 65 -4.80 -14.30 -17.21
CA PRO A 65 -6.23 -14.03 -17.31
C PRO A 65 -7.11 -15.07 -16.59
N LYS A 66 -6.54 -16.19 -16.16
CA LYS A 66 -7.26 -17.23 -15.41
C LYS A 66 -7.30 -16.98 -13.90
N LYS A 67 -6.51 -16.05 -13.41
CA LYS A 67 -6.48 -15.68 -12.00
C LYS A 67 -7.42 -14.52 -11.72
N PHE A 68 -8.67 -14.85 -11.38
CA PHE A 68 -9.72 -13.85 -11.07
C PHE A 68 -9.47 -13.03 -9.79
N LYS A 69 -8.63 -13.52 -8.88
CA LYS A 69 -8.22 -12.80 -7.69
C LYS A 69 -6.94 -12.02 -7.99
N CYS A 70 -6.89 -10.75 -7.58
CA CYS A 70 -5.73 -9.88 -7.76
C CYS A 70 -5.40 -9.55 -9.23
N ASN A 71 -6.41 -9.36 -10.07
CA ASN A 71 -6.27 -8.78 -11.40
C ASN A 71 -6.10 -7.24 -11.32
N ILE A 72 -5.86 -6.59 -12.46
CA ILE A 72 -5.71 -5.12 -12.52
C ILE A 72 -6.91 -4.39 -11.95
N ASP A 73 -8.13 -4.85 -12.23
CA ASP A 73 -9.36 -4.22 -11.74
C ASP A 73 -9.45 -4.27 -10.20
N TYR A 74 -8.97 -5.34 -9.59
CA TYR A 74 -8.83 -5.44 -8.13
C TYR A 74 -7.94 -4.34 -7.58
N TYR A 75 -6.75 -4.13 -8.17
CA TYR A 75 -5.82 -3.08 -7.72
C TYR A 75 -6.37 -1.68 -7.98
N ILE A 76 -7.05 -1.47 -9.10
CA ILE A 76 -7.74 -0.20 -9.40
C ILE A 76 -8.80 0.10 -8.35
N LYS A 77 -9.63 -0.88 -8.00
CA LYS A 77 -10.66 -0.71 -6.97
C LYS A 77 -10.04 -0.39 -5.63
N LEU A 78 -9.06 -1.17 -5.20
CA LEU A 78 -8.37 -0.97 -3.92
C LEU A 78 -7.68 0.41 -3.84
N THR A 79 -7.12 0.88 -4.96
CA THR A 79 -6.53 2.21 -5.08
C THR A 79 -7.57 3.31 -4.87
N ARG A 80 -8.77 3.18 -5.45
CA ARG A 80 -9.87 4.12 -5.22
C ARG A 80 -10.32 4.10 -3.76
N ASP A 81 -10.51 2.91 -3.20
CA ASP A 81 -10.92 2.76 -1.81
C ASP A 81 -9.91 3.41 -0.85
N LEU A 82 -8.59 3.28 -1.09
CA LEU A 82 -7.55 3.94 -0.32
C LEU A 82 -7.55 5.47 -0.50
N SER A 83 -7.71 5.94 -1.73
CA SER A 83 -7.83 7.37 -2.02
C SER A 83 -9.03 8.00 -1.31
N ASP A 84 -10.18 7.32 -1.33
CA ASP A 84 -11.41 7.76 -0.66
C ASP A 84 -11.25 7.80 0.87
N MET A 85 -10.34 7.01 1.44
CA MET A 85 -9.98 7.08 2.86
C MET A 85 -9.08 8.27 3.20
N GLY A 86 -8.53 8.97 2.21
CA GLY A 86 -7.68 10.15 2.42
C GLY A 86 -6.20 9.83 2.63
N VAL A 87 -5.67 8.76 2.04
CA VAL A 87 -4.22 8.54 2.01
C VAL A 87 -3.52 9.61 1.16
N HIS A 88 -2.30 9.98 1.55
CA HIS A 88 -1.52 11.02 0.87
C HIS A 88 -0.61 10.43 -0.22
N TYR A 89 -0.19 9.18 -0.05
CA TYR A 89 0.67 8.43 -0.95
C TYR A 89 0.12 7.02 -1.12
N LEU A 90 0.38 6.44 -2.28
CA LEU A 90 0.16 5.02 -2.53
C LEU A 90 1.50 4.31 -2.61
N ALA A 91 1.59 3.14 -1.98
CA ALA A 91 2.71 2.23 -2.17
C ALA A 91 2.23 0.91 -2.76
N VAL A 92 3.00 0.35 -3.68
CA VAL A 92 2.85 -1.03 -4.14
C VAL A 92 4.00 -1.82 -3.54
N LYS A 93 3.66 -2.82 -2.73
CA LYS A 93 4.62 -3.68 -2.05
C LYS A 93 4.64 -5.07 -2.66
N ASP A 94 5.72 -5.40 -3.34
CA ASP A 94 6.00 -6.75 -3.82
C ASP A 94 6.86 -7.48 -2.81
N THR A 95 6.23 -8.26 -1.92
CA THR A 95 6.95 -9.03 -0.89
C THR A 95 7.44 -10.38 -1.39
N ALA A 96 6.91 -10.86 -2.51
CA ALA A 96 7.21 -12.19 -3.04
C ALA A 96 8.20 -12.14 -4.23
N ASP A 97 8.65 -10.94 -4.62
CA ASP A 97 9.58 -10.72 -5.74
C ASP A 97 9.05 -11.30 -7.07
N ILE A 98 7.78 -11.07 -7.34
CA ILE A 98 7.07 -11.63 -8.50
C ILE A 98 6.70 -10.59 -9.55
N LEU A 99 6.90 -9.28 -9.26
CA LEU A 99 6.68 -8.21 -10.23
C LEU A 99 7.76 -8.22 -11.31
N THR A 100 7.36 -8.52 -12.53
CA THR A 100 8.23 -8.37 -13.69
C THR A 100 8.18 -6.94 -14.23
N PRO A 101 9.19 -6.44 -14.97
CA PRO A 101 9.18 -5.10 -15.55
C PRO A 101 7.95 -4.82 -16.42
N CYS A 102 7.51 -5.79 -17.20
CA CYS A 102 6.32 -5.67 -18.06
C CYS A 102 5.05 -5.47 -17.21
N VAL A 103 4.87 -6.30 -16.18
CA VAL A 103 3.71 -6.22 -15.27
C VAL A 103 3.75 -4.94 -14.45
N THR A 104 4.94 -4.51 -14.00
CA THR A 104 5.12 -3.24 -13.29
C THR A 104 4.67 -2.07 -14.15
N THR A 105 5.10 -2.02 -15.42
CA THR A 105 4.69 -0.96 -16.36
C THR A 105 3.17 -0.95 -16.54
N MET A 106 2.55 -2.10 -16.73
CA MET A 106 1.11 -2.24 -16.90
C MET A 106 0.35 -1.79 -15.64
N LEU A 107 0.78 -2.23 -14.46
CA LEU A 107 0.16 -1.87 -13.20
C LEU A 107 0.29 -0.38 -12.90
N VAL A 108 1.49 0.18 -13.00
CA VAL A 108 1.74 1.61 -12.77
C VAL A 108 0.93 2.48 -13.75
N SER A 109 0.86 2.10 -15.03
CA SER A 109 0.07 2.82 -16.03
C SER A 109 -1.42 2.80 -15.68
N ALA A 110 -1.94 1.65 -15.23
CA ALA A 110 -3.33 1.53 -14.81
C ALA A 110 -3.64 2.39 -13.57
N LEU A 111 -2.77 2.35 -12.55
CA LEU A 111 -2.92 3.16 -11.34
C LEU A 111 -2.84 4.65 -11.62
N ARG A 112 -1.90 5.09 -12.48
CA ARG A 112 -1.78 6.48 -12.93
C ARG A 112 -2.99 6.93 -13.75
N GLY A 113 -3.63 6.05 -14.51
CA GLY A 113 -4.87 6.35 -15.21
C GLY A 113 -6.05 6.65 -14.29
N VAL A 114 -6.02 6.12 -13.08
CA VAL A 114 -7.07 6.34 -12.06
C VAL A 114 -6.78 7.55 -11.18
N LEU A 115 -5.55 7.69 -10.71
CA LEU A 115 -5.10 8.76 -9.82
C LEU A 115 -3.80 9.37 -10.35
N PRO A 116 -3.87 10.28 -11.33
CA PRO A 116 -2.68 10.82 -12.01
C PRO A 116 -1.78 11.62 -11.07
N ASP A 117 -2.35 12.33 -10.11
CA ASP A 117 -1.63 13.26 -9.21
C ASP A 117 -1.18 12.61 -7.89
N MET A 118 -1.65 11.39 -7.60
CA MET A 118 -1.30 10.69 -6.37
C MET A 118 0.16 10.20 -6.45
N PRO A 119 1.05 10.55 -5.51
CA PRO A 119 2.39 10.00 -5.47
C PRO A 119 2.37 8.48 -5.32
N LEU A 120 3.16 7.78 -6.13
CA LEU A 120 3.24 6.32 -6.14
C LEU A 120 4.66 5.88 -5.79
N HIS A 121 4.76 5.06 -4.75
CA HIS A 121 5.98 4.44 -4.27
C HIS A 121 5.96 2.94 -4.61
N MET A 122 7.08 2.42 -5.10
CA MET A 122 7.25 0.99 -5.39
C MET A 122 8.28 0.41 -4.44
N THR A 123 7.91 -0.64 -3.70
CA THR A 123 8.80 -1.33 -2.77
C THR A 123 9.04 -2.75 -3.26
N PHE A 124 10.30 -3.05 -3.54
CA PHE A 124 10.74 -4.37 -3.98
C PHE A 124 11.68 -5.00 -2.96
N PRO A 125 11.70 -6.33 -2.80
CA PRO A 125 12.80 -7.03 -2.17
C PRO A 125 14.10 -6.73 -2.95
N GLY A 126 15.23 -6.69 -2.24
CA GLY A 126 16.51 -6.25 -2.82
C GLY A 126 17.05 -7.06 -4.01
N SER A 127 16.47 -8.21 -4.30
CA SER A 127 16.81 -9.06 -5.44
C SER A 127 16.38 -8.49 -6.79
N CYS A 128 15.32 -7.70 -6.86
CA CYS A 128 14.84 -7.05 -8.09
C CYS A 128 15.75 -5.93 -8.59
N LEU A 129 16.67 -5.45 -7.76
CA LEU A 129 17.59 -4.36 -8.11
C LEU A 129 18.93 -4.87 -8.65
N SER A 130 19.05 -6.17 -8.97
CA SER A 130 20.28 -6.63 -9.61
C SER A 130 20.38 -6.05 -11.03
N PRO A 131 21.55 -5.52 -11.43
CA PRO A 131 21.75 -4.90 -12.75
C PRO A 131 21.51 -5.82 -13.96
N ARG A 132 21.16 -7.08 -13.72
CA ARG A 132 20.94 -8.09 -14.77
C ARG A 132 19.48 -8.23 -15.21
N SER A 133 18.54 -7.49 -14.61
CA SER A 133 17.10 -7.59 -14.86
C SER A 133 16.52 -6.38 -15.63
N TRP A 134 17.37 -5.47 -16.12
CA TRP A 134 16.97 -4.31 -16.92
C TRP A 134 17.48 -4.42 -18.36
#